data_093f5dddc0675d534539c8e85915dec9
#
_entry.id   093f5dddc0675d534539c8e85915dec9
#
_cell.length_a   1.000
_cell.length_b   1.000
_cell.length_c   1.000
_cell.angle_alpha   90.00
_cell.angle_beta   90.00
_cell.angle_gamma   90.00
#
_symmetry.space_group_name_H-M   'P 1'
#
loop_
_entity.id
_entity.type
_entity.pdbx_description
1 polymer ?
#
loop_
_entity_poly.entity_id
_entity_poly.type
_entity_poly.pdbx_seq_one_letter_code
_entity_poly.pdbx_strand_id
1 'polypeptide(L)'
;MKAMASADWYFDFVSPFSYLQCEQLPQLERSIRVRYRPVLFAGLLKAYGHKGPAEIPAKRRFTYQFVAWQAKRIGVPFKFPPVHPFNPLPLLRLAVAADADPEVIRRIFRFVWRDGRLGDLPIEWAELMTEIDMPDAAARIESPEVKEALRRNTDEAIARGVFGVPTLAIGEALFWGADATAMVADYIAQGCRFADPEMARVADLPIGVEREADKRK
;
A
#
# COMPACT_ATOMS: atom_id res chain seq x y z
N MET A 1 19.11 22.92 12.41
CA MET A 1 18.71 21.51 12.25
C MET A 1 18.10 21.35 10.85
N LYS A 2 18.60 20.43 10.03
CA LYS A 2 17.99 20.11 8.73
C LYS A 2 16.63 19.46 9.01
N ALA A 3 15.54 19.95 8.42
CA ALA A 3 14.25 19.34 8.60
C ALA A 3 14.32 17.87 8.15
N MET A 4 13.78 16.95 8.95
CA MET A 4 13.72 15.54 8.60
C MET A 4 12.86 15.40 7.33
N ALA A 5 13.38 14.71 6.32
CA ALA A 5 12.64 14.45 5.10
C ALA A 5 11.34 13.70 5.40
N SER A 6 10.33 13.82 4.52
CA SER A 6 9.06 13.13 4.66
C SER A 6 8.73 12.30 3.43
N ALA A 7 8.10 11.17 3.65
CA ALA A 7 7.56 10.28 2.62
C ALA A 7 6.04 10.14 2.79
N ASP A 8 5.31 10.04 1.70
CA ASP A 8 3.95 9.52 1.70
C ASP A 8 3.98 8.03 1.36
N TRP A 9 3.33 7.22 2.20
CA TRP A 9 3.21 5.78 1.97
C TRP A 9 1.78 5.45 1.55
N TYR A 10 1.61 5.12 0.27
CA TYR A 10 0.34 4.74 -0.32
C TYR A 10 0.14 3.23 -0.23
N PHE A 11 -0.98 2.81 0.36
CA PHE A 11 -1.27 1.40 0.62
C PHE A 11 -2.75 1.06 0.48
N ASP A 12 -3.02 -0.23 0.30
CA ASP A 12 -4.35 -0.83 0.42
C ASP A 12 -4.22 -2.14 1.20
N PHE A 13 -5.18 -2.43 2.06
CA PHE A 13 -5.19 -3.66 2.86
C PHE A 13 -5.36 -4.93 2.03
N VAL A 14 -5.89 -4.84 0.81
CA VAL A 14 -5.95 -5.98 -0.12
C VAL A 14 -4.57 -6.43 -0.59
N SER A 15 -3.54 -5.60 -0.43
CA SER A 15 -2.19 -5.90 -0.89
C SER A 15 -1.34 -6.59 0.19
N PRO A 16 -0.97 -7.86 0.01
CA PRO A 16 -0.03 -8.54 0.92
C PRO A 16 1.36 -7.91 0.92
N PHE A 17 1.77 -7.28 -0.20
CA PHE A 17 3.03 -6.55 -0.25
C PHE A 17 2.99 -5.26 0.58
N SER A 18 1.82 -4.60 0.68
CA SER A 18 1.64 -3.48 1.61
C SER A 18 1.83 -3.92 3.06
N TYR A 19 1.32 -5.11 3.44
CA TYR A 19 1.57 -5.67 4.76
C TYR A 19 3.07 -5.91 5.02
N LEU A 20 3.76 -6.58 4.08
CA LEU A 20 5.21 -6.83 4.24
C LEU A 20 6.03 -5.55 4.36
N GLN A 21 5.67 -4.51 3.61
CA GLN A 21 6.33 -3.22 3.72
C GLN A 21 5.97 -2.50 5.02
N CYS A 22 4.70 -2.57 5.47
CA CYS A 22 4.24 -2.01 6.73
C CYS A 22 5.09 -2.49 7.93
N GLU A 23 5.40 -3.79 7.97
CA GLU A 23 6.26 -4.36 9.02
C GLU A 23 7.72 -3.89 8.95
N GLN A 24 8.16 -3.34 7.82
CA GLN A 24 9.51 -2.79 7.63
C GLN A 24 9.59 -1.27 7.85
N LEU A 25 8.44 -0.55 7.77
CA LEU A 25 8.41 0.91 7.92
C LEU A 25 9.06 1.43 9.20
N PRO A 26 8.94 0.78 10.39
CA PRO A 26 9.58 1.28 11.61
C PRO A 26 11.10 1.45 11.50
N GLN A 27 11.77 0.73 10.60
CA GLN A 27 13.20 0.91 10.36
C GLN A 27 13.46 2.18 9.54
N LEU A 28 12.64 2.47 8.54
CA LEU A 28 12.73 3.69 7.73
C LEU A 28 12.35 4.94 8.53
N GLU A 29 11.38 4.83 9.42
CA GLU A 29 10.87 5.92 10.27
C GLU A 29 11.93 6.48 11.25
N ARG A 30 13.04 5.77 11.45
CA ARG A 30 14.21 6.29 12.16
C ARG A 30 14.93 7.41 11.40
N SER A 31 14.78 7.46 10.08
CA SER A 31 15.50 8.36 9.20
C SER A 31 14.62 9.34 8.44
N ILE A 32 13.34 9.05 8.33
CA ILE A 32 12.37 9.85 7.57
C ILE A 32 10.99 9.80 8.23
N ARG A 33 10.24 10.90 8.18
CA ARG A 33 8.84 10.89 8.62
C ARG A 33 7.95 10.24 7.55
N VAL A 34 7.20 9.20 7.90
CA VAL A 34 6.24 8.56 6.99
C VAL A 34 4.82 9.05 7.30
N ARG A 35 4.11 9.51 6.28
CA ARG A 35 2.68 9.80 6.30
C ARG A 35 1.94 8.66 5.65
N TYR A 36 1.06 8.03 6.38
CA TYR A 36 0.28 6.89 5.92
C TYR A 36 -0.91 7.37 5.10
N ARG A 37 -1.05 6.89 3.87
CA ARG A 37 -2.06 7.33 2.88
C ARG A 37 -2.86 6.14 2.39
N PRO A 38 -3.97 5.78 3.05
CA PRO A 38 -4.86 4.73 2.56
C PRO A 38 -5.47 5.15 1.22
N VAL A 39 -5.40 4.27 0.22
CA VAL A 39 -5.93 4.49 -1.14
C VAL A 39 -6.65 3.25 -1.63
N LEU A 40 -7.63 3.41 -2.52
CA LEU A 40 -8.32 2.28 -3.14
C LEU A 40 -7.50 1.77 -4.35
N PHE A 41 -6.86 0.62 -4.21
CA PHE A 41 -6.04 0.01 -5.26
C PHE A 41 -6.82 -0.24 -6.57
N ALA A 42 -8.07 -0.67 -6.46
CA ALA A 42 -8.94 -0.83 -7.64
C ALA A 42 -9.13 0.50 -8.41
N GLY A 43 -9.11 1.65 -7.71
CA GLY A 43 -9.14 2.97 -8.34
C GLY A 43 -7.88 3.24 -9.16
N LEU A 44 -6.70 2.92 -8.62
CA LEU A 44 -5.42 3.03 -9.33
C LEU A 44 -5.42 2.13 -10.58
N LEU A 45 -5.79 0.85 -10.43
CA LEU A 45 -5.86 -0.10 -11.54
C LEU A 45 -6.77 0.41 -12.66
N LYS A 46 -7.94 0.97 -12.31
CA LYS A 46 -8.88 1.56 -13.28
C LYS A 46 -8.27 2.76 -14.01
N ALA A 47 -7.62 3.67 -13.28
CA ALA A 47 -7.03 4.88 -13.85
C ALA A 47 -5.93 4.57 -14.88
N TYR A 48 -5.14 3.53 -14.64
CA TYR A 48 -4.04 3.11 -15.53
C TYR A 48 -4.42 1.98 -16.50
N GLY A 49 -5.69 1.55 -16.54
CA GLY A 49 -6.12 0.46 -17.42
C GLY A 49 -5.48 -0.89 -17.11
N HIS A 50 -5.07 -1.12 -15.87
CA HIS A 50 -4.36 -2.32 -15.43
C HIS A 50 -5.32 -3.34 -14.79
N LYS A 51 -4.89 -4.61 -14.82
CA LYS A 51 -5.45 -5.68 -13.98
C LYS A 51 -4.52 -5.95 -12.81
N GLY A 52 -5.09 -6.14 -11.62
CA GLY A 52 -4.34 -6.59 -10.47
C GLY A 52 -3.73 -7.98 -10.67
N PRO A 53 -2.57 -8.29 -10.06
CA PRO A 53 -1.94 -9.61 -10.20
C PRO A 53 -2.87 -10.77 -9.83
N ALA A 54 -3.76 -10.57 -8.85
CA ALA A 54 -4.71 -11.57 -8.39
C ALA A 54 -5.86 -11.84 -9.38
N GLU A 55 -6.10 -10.96 -10.34
CA GLU A 55 -7.13 -11.11 -11.37
C GLU A 55 -6.69 -12.00 -12.54
N ILE A 56 -5.38 -12.26 -12.66
CA ILE A 56 -4.78 -13.10 -13.71
C ILE A 56 -4.36 -14.43 -13.08
N PRO A 57 -5.00 -15.59 -13.41
CA PRO A 57 -4.81 -16.85 -12.67
C PRO A 57 -3.35 -17.29 -12.51
N ALA A 58 -2.55 -17.20 -13.57
CA ALA A 58 -1.13 -17.57 -13.52
C ALA A 58 -0.32 -16.62 -12.62
N LYS A 59 -0.55 -15.30 -12.73
CA LYS A 59 0.09 -14.28 -11.87
C LYS A 59 -0.34 -14.45 -10.41
N ARG A 60 -1.63 -14.73 -10.15
CA ARG A 60 -2.14 -14.94 -8.80
C ARG A 60 -1.39 -16.06 -8.09
N ARG A 61 -1.24 -17.22 -8.74
CA ARG A 61 -0.52 -18.36 -8.15
C ARG A 61 0.92 -17.98 -7.79
N PHE A 62 1.64 -17.39 -8.74
CA PHE A 62 3.02 -16.95 -8.50
C PHE A 62 3.09 -15.91 -7.37
N THR A 63 2.24 -14.90 -7.41
CA THR A 63 2.20 -13.82 -6.39
C THR A 63 2.00 -14.38 -5.00
N TYR A 64 1.08 -15.35 -4.83
CA TYR A 64 0.83 -15.96 -3.52
C TYR A 64 2.04 -16.74 -2.99
N GLN A 65 2.69 -17.52 -3.86
CA GLN A 65 3.91 -18.24 -3.49
C GLN A 65 5.05 -17.27 -3.18
N PHE A 66 5.21 -16.22 -3.98
CA PHE A 66 6.27 -15.23 -3.82
C PHE A 66 6.13 -14.42 -2.54
N VAL A 67 4.93 -13.93 -2.21
CA VAL A 67 4.71 -13.18 -0.98
C VAL A 67 4.90 -14.04 0.27
N ALA A 68 4.44 -15.29 0.25
CA ALA A 68 4.67 -16.22 1.37
C ALA A 68 6.15 -16.51 1.57
N TRP A 69 6.90 -16.68 0.47
CA TRP A 69 8.34 -16.85 0.51
C TRP A 69 9.06 -15.59 1.04
N GLN A 70 8.66 -14.39 0.57
CA GLN A 70 9.22 -13.13 1.06
C GLN A 70 8.97 -12.94 2.56
N ALA A 71 7.74 -13.18 3.02
CA ALA A 71 7.37 -13.08 4.44
C ALA A 71 8.30 -13.94 5.30
N LYS A 72 8.50 -15.21 4.90
CA LYS A 72 9.41 -16.14 5.57
C LYS A 72 10.86 -15.62 5.58
N ARG A 73 11.32 -15.06 4.45
CA ARG A 73 12.69 -14.55 4.29
C ARG A 73 12.98 -13.36 5.20
N ILE A 74 12.01 -12.48 5.41
CA ILE A 74 12.16 -11.29 6.28
C ILE A 74 11.68 -11.53 7.71
N GLY A 75 11.26 -12.76 8.05
CA GLY A 75 10.83 -13.13 9.40
C GLY A 75 9.49 -12.54 9.83
N VAL A 76 8.62 -12.17 8.88
CA VAL A 76 7.28 -11.62 9.15
C VAL A 76 6.26 -12.75 9.17
N PRO A 77 5.50 -12.94 10.28
CA PRO A 77 4.41 -13.89 10.33
C PRO A 77 3.37 -13.59 9.25
N PHE A 78 2.96 -14.61 8.50
CA PHE A 78 2.10 -14.43 7.34
C PHE A 78 1.10 -15.57 7.18
N LYS A 79 -0.19 -15.19 6.98
CA LYS A 79 -1.27 -16.12 6.70
C LYS A 79 -2.26 -15.45 5.75
N PHE A 80 -2.65 -16.15 4.68
CA PHE A 80 -3.70 -15.65 3.80
C PHE A 80 -5.05 -15.61 4.50
N PRO A 81 -5.88 -14.56 4.24
CA PRO A 81 -7.29 -14.57 4.61
C PRO A 81 -8.05 -15.63 3.82
N PRO A 82 -9.30 -16.00 4.24
CA PRO A 82 -10.08 -17.06 3.60
C PRO A 82 -10.35 -16.81 2.11
N VAL A 83 -10.43 -15.55 1.69
CA VAL A 83 -10.59 -15.16 0.28
C VAL A 83 -9.64 -14.02 -0.09
N HIS A 84 -9.17 -14.00 -1.34
CA HIS A 84 -8.36 -12.91 -1.89
C HIS A 84 -8.48 -12.87 -3.42
N PRO A 85 -8.70 -11.72 -4.06
CA PRO A 85 -8.92 -10.41 -3.41
C PRO A 85 -10.25 -10.34 -2.65
N PHE A 86 -10.30 -9.51 -1.64
CA PHE A 86 -11.49 -9.19 -0.83
C PHE A 86 -11.87 -7.71 -1.00
N ASN A 87 -13.03 -7.29 -0.49
CA ASN A 87 -13.43 -5.88 -0.48
C ASN A 87 -12.70 -5.13 0.65
N PRO A 88 -11.74 -4.24 0.34
CA PRO A 88 -10.96 -3.53 1.36
C PRO A 88 -11.65 -2.28 1.91
N LEU A 89 -12.78 -1.84 1.33
CA LEU A 89 -13.38 -0.54 1.63
C LEU A 89 -13.70 -0.32 3.12
N PRO A 90 -14.28 -1.28 3.87
CA PRO A 90 -14.51 -1.07 5.30
C PRO A 90 -13.22 -0.81 6.07
N LEU A 91 -12.15 -1.56 5.79
CA LEU A 91 -10.85 -1.43 6.45
C LEU A 91 -10.13 -0.13 6.04
N LEU A 92 -10.21 0.27 4.77
CA LEU A 92 -9.65 1.54 4.29
C LEU A 92 -10.34 2.74 4.93
N ARG A 93 -11.67 2.70 5.02
CA ARG A 93 -12.45 3.74 5.70
C ARG A 93 -12.14 3.78 7.20
N LEU A 94 -11.91 2.62 7.81
CA LEU A 94 -11.48 2.52 9.20
C LEU A 94 -10.14 3.22 9.42
N ALA A 95 -9.16 2.99 8.54
CA ALA A 95 -7.88 3.69 8.60
C ALA A 95 -8.03 5.20 8.45
N VAL A 96 -8.92 5.68 7.55
CA VAL A 96 -9.23 7.11 7.41
C VAL A 96 -9.91 7.64 8.66
N ALA A 97 -10.90 6.92 9.22
CA ALA A 97 -11.60 7.31 10.44
C ALA A 97 -10.69 7.37 11.66
N ALA A 98 -9.58 6.64 11.65
CA ALA A 98 -8.50 6.67 12.64
C ALA A 98 -7.41 7.70 12.32
N ASP A 99 -7.67 8.70 11.47
CA ASP A 99 -6.72 9.74 11.07
C ASP A 99 -5.40 9.17 10.51
N ALA A 100 -5.48 8.01 9.87
CA ALA A 100 -4.35 7.23 9.35
C ALA A 100 -3.26 6.95 10.41
N ASP A 101 -3.67 6.70 11.66
CA ASP A 101 -2.77 6.35 12.75
C ASP A 101 -1.94 5.10 12.40
N PRO A 102 -0.60 5.17 12.48
CA PRO A 102 0.28 4.07 12.08
C PRO A 102 0.06 2.79 12.89
N GLU A 103 -0.28 2.90 14.18
CA GLU A 103 -0.48 1.73 15.02
C GLU A 103 -1.81 1.04 14.70
N VAL A 104 -2.88 1.80 14.47
CA VAL A 104 -4.17 1.25 14.00
C VAL A 104 -3.97 0.54 12.67
N ILE A 105 -3.27 1.16 11.72
CA ILE A 105 -3.00 0.57 10.41
C ILE A 105 -2.21 -0.74 10.53
N ARG A 106 -1.16 -0.78 11.37
CA ARG A 106 -0.40 -2.01 11.63
C ARG A 106 -1.28 -3.12 12.22
N ARG A 107 -2.16 -2.79 13.16
CA ARG A 107 -3.09 -3.78 13.76
C ARG A 107 -4.06 -4.32 12.71
N ILE A 108 -4.64 -3.48 11.85
CA ILE A 108 -5.50 -3.91 10.75
C ILE A 108 -4.74 -4.85 9.78
N PHE A 109 -3.51 -4.49 9.38
CA PHE A 109 -2.68 -5.34 8.52
C PHE A 109 -2.39 -6.69 9.16
N ARG A 110 -2.04 -6.73 10.45
CA ARG A 110 -1.79 -7.96 11.20
C ARG A 110 -3.04 -8.82 11.33
N PHE A 111 -4.16 -8.21 11.62
CA PHE A 111 -5.45 -8.89 11.64
C PHE A 111 -5.73 -9.62 10.31
N VAL A 112 -5.47 -8.96 9.18
CA VAL A 112 -5.71 -9.55 7.85
C VAL A 112 -4.62 -10.56 7.48
N TRP A 113 -3.35 -10.19 7.58
CA TRP A 113 -2.26 -10.93 6.94
C TRP A 113 -1.37 -11.74 7.89
N ARG A 114 -1.43 -11.49 9.19
CA ARG A 114 -0.83 -12.36 10.22
C ARG A 114 -1.83 -13.41 10.69
N ASP A 115 -3.05 -12.97 10.98
CA ASP A 115 -4.06 -13.81 11.61
C ASP A 115 -5.00 -14.47 10.59
N GLY A 116 -5.01 -13.97 9.34
CA GLY A 116 -5.82 -14.51 8.24
C GLY A 116 -7.31 -14.23 8.38
N ARG A 117 -7.70 -13.04 8.83
CA ARG A 117 -9.06 -12.62 9.16
C ARG A 117 -9.49 -11.43 8.31
N LEU A 118 -10.78 -11.25 8.05
CA LEU A 118 -11.28 -10.15 7.21
C LEU A 118 -12.21 -9.19 7.94
N GLY A 119 -12.75 -9.58 9.09
CA GLY A 119 -13.78 -8.83 9.76
C GLY A 119 -15.17 -8.94 9.11
N ASP A 120 -15.35 -9.92 8.22
CA ASP A 120 -16.64 -10.17 7.56
C ASP A 120 -17.67 -10.77 8.53
N LEU A 121 -17.19 -11.44 9.58
CA LEU A 121 -18.02 -11.96 10.65
C LEU A 121 -18.20 -10.90 11.75
N PRO A 122 -19.40 -10.70 12.30
CA PRO A 122 -19.65 -9.72 13.36
C PRO A 122 -18.71 -9.86 14.57
N ILE A 123 -18.36 -11.09 14.94
CA ILE A 123 -17.45 -11.38 16.05
C ILE A 123 -16.03 -10.90 15.73
N GLU A 124 -15.54 -11.17 14.53
CA GLU A 124 -14.20 -10.72 14.08
C GLU A 124 -14.11 -9.19 14.01
N TRP A 125 -15.18 -8.54 13.51
CA TRP A 125 -15.26 -7.09 13.49
C TRP A 125 -15.22 -6.49 14.90
N ALA A 126 -16.02 -7.04 15.82
CA ALA A 126 -16.06 -6.59 17.22
C ALA A 126 -14.70 -6.74 17.92
N GLU A 127 -13.99 -7.85 17.67
CA GLU A 127 -12.65 -8.08 18.21
C GLU A 127 -11.65 -7.06 17.64
N LEU A 128 -11.67 -6.81 16.33
CA LEU A 128 -10.81 -5.78 15.72
C LEU A 128 -11.09 -4.39 16.30
N MET A 129 -12.37 -4.01 16.46
CA MET A 129 -12.75 -2.71 17.06
C MET A 129 -12.26 -2.59 18.50
N THR A 130 -12.28 -3.68 19.25
CA THR A 130 -11.74 -3.72 20.61
C THR A 130 -10.21 -3.56 20.60
N GLU A 131 -9.51 -4.24 19.69
CA GLU A 131 -8.06 -4.17 19.57
C GLU A 131 -7.56 -2.75 19.22
N ILE A 132 -8.31 -2.01 18.42
CA ILE A 132 -7.94 -0.66 17.95
C ILE A 132 -8.60 0.46 18.77
N ASP A 133 -9.39 0.13 19.78
CA ASP A 133 -10.11 1.08 20.65
C ASP A 133 -11.02 2.05 19.87
N MET A 134 -11.82 1.50 18.95
CA MET A 134 -12.75 2.28 18.12
C MET A 134 -14.18 1.69 18.15
N PRO A 135 -14.89 1.77 19.29
CA PRO A 135 -16.22 1.15 19.42
C PRO A 135 -17.28 1.79 18.51
N ASP A 136 -17.09 3.03 18.09
CA ASP A 136 -17.98 3.80 17.20
C ASP A 136 -17.62 3.68 15.70
N ALA A 137 -16.65 2.83 15.36
CA ALA A 137 -16.12 2.70 13.99
C ALA A 137 -17.19 2.41 12.95
N ALA A 138 -18.21 1.57 13.29
CA ALA A 138 -19.28 1.22 12.34
C ALA A 138 -20.04 2.45 11.81
N ALA A 139 -20.29 3.44 12.66
CA ALA A 139 -20.90 4.70 12.24
C ALA A 139 -19.91 5.60 11.47
N ARG A 140 -18.68 5.70 11.96
CA ARG A 140 -17.64 6.55 11.37
C ARG A 140 -17.27 6.16 9.95
N ILE A 141 -17.11 4.86 9.65
CA ILE A 141 -16.75 4.40 8.31
C ILE A 141 -17.84 4.65 7.25
N GLU A 142 -19.07 4.89 7.68
CA GLU A 142 -20.18 5.20 6.78
C GLU A 142 -20.39 6.71 6.58
N SER A 143 -19.68 7.56 7.32
CA SER A 143 -19.81 9.00 7.20
C SER A 143 -19.37 9.51 5.80
N PRO A 144 -20.04 10.55 5.27
CA PRO A 144 -19.66 11.15 3.99
C PRO A 144 -18.21 11.67 4.00
N GLU A 145 -17.76 12.22 5.11
CA GLU A 145 -16.42 12.81 5.29
C GLU A 145 -15.32 11.75 5.11
N VAL A 146 -15.49 10.56 5.71
CA VAL A 146 -14.54 9.44 5.60
C VAL A 146 -14.51 8.89 4.18
N LYS A 147 -15.68 8.73 3.55
CA LYS A 147 -15.78 8.27 2.16
C LYS A 147 -15.12 9.24 1.19
N GLU A 148 -15.36 10.52 1.36
CA GLU A 148 -14.78 11.57 0.53
C GLU A 148 -13.27 11.70 0.77
N ALA A 149 -12.80 11.57 2.01
CA ALA A 149 -11.37 11.59 2.31
C ALA A 149 -10.62 10.42 1.65
N LEU A 150 -11.19 9.21 1.67
CA LEU A 150 -10.60 8.06 0.97
C LEU A 150 -10.57 8.27 -0.55
N ARG A 151 -11.65 8.82 -1.12
CA ARG A 151 -11.71 9.17 -2.55
C ARG A 151 -10.62 10.17 -2.89
N ARG A 152 -10.54 11.27 -2.15
CA ARG A 152 -9.52 12.31 -2.35
C ARG A 152 -8.09 11.77 -2.25
N ASN A 153 -7.78 10.92 -1.26
CA ASN A 153 -6.48 10.28 -1.15
C ASN A 153 -6.13 9.47 -2.40
N THR A 154 -7.13 8.77 -2.96
CA THR A 154 -6.93 7.96 -4.18
C THR A 154 -6.72 8.85 -5.41
N ASP A 155 -7.51 9.92 -5.55
CA ASP A 155 -7.38 10.88 -6.66
C ASP A 155 -6.02 11.62 -6.60
N GLU A 156 -5.59 12.05 -5.41
CA GLU A 156 -4.27 12.65 -5.18
C GLU A 156 -3.12 11.69 -5.53
N ALA A 157 -3.26 10.41 -5.18
CA ALA A 157 -2.27 9.39 -5.53
C ALA A 157 -2.16 9.21 -7.05
N ILE A 158 -3.30 9.15 -7.76
CA ILE A 158 -3.34 9.08 -9.23
C ILE A 158 -2.68 10.31 -9.85
N ALA A 159 -3.04 11.50 -9.38
CA ALA A 159 -2.47 12.76 -9.89
C ALA A 159 -0.96 12.84 -9.68
N ARG A 160 -0.43 12.19 -8.64
CA ARG A 160 1.00 12.09 -8.36
C ARG A 160 1.73 11.00 -9.16
N GLY A 161 1.02 10.23 -9.98
CA GLY A 161 1.60 9.14 -10.77
C GLY A 161 1.73 7.81 -10.02
N VAL A 162 1.08 7.64 -8.86
CA VAL A 162 1.06 6.36 -8.14
C VAL A 162 0.19 5.37 -8.90
N PHE A 163 0.79 4.30 -9.40
CA PHE A 163 0.14 3.29 -10.25
C PHE A 163 -0.10 1.95 -9.56
N GLY A 164 0.36 1.79 -8.32
CA GLY A 164 0.23 0.55 -7.57
C GLY A 164 0.55 0.71 -6.09
N VAL A 165 0.30 -0.33 -5.31
CA VAL A 165 0.54 -0.37 -3.85
C VAL A 165 1.36 -1.60 -3.47
N PRO A 166 2.25 -1.49 -2.44
CA PRO A 166 2.60 -0.25 -1.74
C PRO A 166 3.47 0.67 -2.59
N THR A 167 3.41 1.97 -2.35
CA THR A 167 4.33 2.94 -2.93
C THR A 167 4.76 3.96 -1.88
N LEU A 168 6.07 4.17 -1.73
CA LEU A 168 6.64 5.29 -0.97
C LEU A 168 6.97 6.41 -1.95
N ALA A 169 6.56 7.64 -1.63
CA ALA A 169 6.87 8.83 -2.41
C ALA A 169 7.67 9.82 -1.58
N ILE A 170 8.86 10.21 -2.06
CA ILE A 170 9.77 11.17 -1.41
C ILE A 170 10.08 12.28 -2.41
N GLY A 171 9.57 13.48 -2.17
CA GLY A 171 9.59 14.51 -3.22
C GLY A 171 8.87 14.01 -4.47
N GLU A 172 9.52 14.07 -5.62
CA GLU A 172 9.00 13.55 -6.90
C GLU A 172 9.32 12.06 -7.13
N ALA A 173 10.19 11.46 -6.31
CA ALA A 173 10.58 10.06 -6.50
C ALA A 173 9.53 9.10 -5.96
N LEU A 174 9.17 8.08 -6.76
CA LEU A 174 8.26 7.01 -6.41
C LEU A 174 9.00 5.68 -6.30
N PHE A 175 8.73 4.96 -5.22
CA PHE A 175 9.32 3.65 -4.93
C PHE A 175 8.18 2.63 -4.76
N TRP A 176 7.91 1.87 -5.82
CA TRP A 176 6.81 0.92 -5.85
C TRP A 176 7.26 -0.48 -5.45
N GLY A 177 6.49 -1.11 -4.58
CA GLY A 177 6.69 -2.48 -4.12
C GLY A 177 7.42 -2.58 -2.79
N ALA A 178 7.17 -3.68 -2.06
CA ALA A 178 7.86 -3.97 -0.80
C ALA A 178 9.36 -4.26 -1.00
N ASP A 179 9.73 -4.74 -2.17
CA ASP A 179 11.11 -5.01 -2.60
C ASP A 179 11.90 -3.74 -2.87
N ALA A 180 11.24 -2.61 -3.14
CA ALA A 180 11.88 -1.31 -3.25
C ALA A 180 12.32 -0.70 -1.90
N THR A 181 12.00 -1.31 -0.75
CA THR A 181 12.31 -0.76 0.57
C THR A 181 13.82 -0.53 0.79
N ALA A 182 14.68 -1.41 0.30
CA ALA A 182 16.12 -1.22 0.36
C ALA A 182 16.58 -0.04 -0.49
N MET A 183 16.01 0.13 -1.69
CA MET A 183 16.28 1.28 -2.57
C MET A 183 15.88 2.61 -1.91
N VAL A 184 14.78 2.62 -1.15
CA VAL A 184 14.37 3.80 -0.36
C VAL A 184 15.41 4.14 0.70
N ALA A 185 15.92 3.15 1.42
CA ALA A 185 16.93 3.36 2.44
C ALA A 185 18.22 3.95 1.85
N ASP A 186 18.68 3.44 0.71
CA ASP A 186 19.84 3.96 -0.02
C ASP A 186 19.60 5.39 -0.52
N TYR A 187 18.42 5.66 -1.06
CA TYR A 187 18.04 7.00 -1.52
C TYR A 187 18.07 8.02 -0.38
N ILE A 188 17.54 7.68 0.78
CA ILE A 188 17.58 8.53 1.99
C ILE A 188 19.04 8.76 2.43
N ALA A 189 19.85 7.71 2.47
CA ALA A 189 21.25 7.79 2.86
C ALA A 189 22.07 8.70 1.92
N GLN A 190 21.71 8.76 0.64
CA GLN A 190 22.32 9.64 -0.37
C GLN A 190 21.77 11.08 -0.36
N GLY A 191 20.96 11.45 0.64
CA GLY A 191 20.39 12.79 0.77
C GLY A 191 19.18 13.04 -0.11
N CYS A 192 18.37 12.01 -0.34
CA CYS A 192 17.15 12.03 -1.14
C CYS A 192 17.39 12.43 -2.61
N ARG A 193 18.38 11.81 -3.22
CA ARG A 193 18.70 11.97 -4.64
C ARG A 193 19.27 10.66 -5.19
N PHE A 194 19.10 10.45 -6.47
CA PHE A 194 19.86 9.45 -7.22
C PHE A 194 21.19 10.06 -7.65
N ALA A 195 22.29 9.52 -7.10
CA ALA A 195 23.64 10.02 -7.40
C ALA A 195 24.23 9.38 -8.67
N ASP A 196 23.69 8.26 -9.12
CA ASP A 196 24.17 7.54 -10.30
C ASP A 196 23.73 8.24 -11.59
N PRO A 197 24.67 8.63 -12.48
CA PRO A 197 24.34 9.27 -13.75
C PRO A 197 23.47 8.42 -14.67
N GLU A 198 23.60 7.08 -14.64
CA GLU A 198 22.77 6.19 -15.44
C GLU A 198 21.31 6.19 -14.95
N MET A 199 21.08 6.26 -13.66
CA MET A 199 19.72 6.40 -13.11
C MET A 199 19.05 7.71 -13.55
N ALA A 200 19.81 8.80 -13.67
CA ALA A 200 19.29 10.04 -14.24
C ALA A 200 19.00 9.90 -15.74
N ARG A 201 19.90 9.27 -16.49
CA ARG A 201 19.75 9.05 -17.93
C ARG A 201 18.54 8.20 -18.31
N VAL A 202 18.26 7.12 -17.55
CA VAL A 202 17.15 6.20 -17.86
C VAL A 202 15.78 6.82 -17.61
N ALA A 203 15.67 7.90 -16.84
CA ALA A 203 14.43 8.63 -16.64
C ALA A 203 13.84 9.18 -17.95
N ASP A 204 14.71 9.54 -18.90
CA ASP A 204 14.35 10.16 -20.18
C ASP A 204 14.59 9.22 -21.37
N LEU A 205 14.62 7.90 -21.15
CA LEU A 205 14.77 6.94 -22.26
C LEU A 205 13.59 7.04 -23.23
N PRO A 206 13.86 7.21 -24.55
CA PRO A 206 12.80 7.24 -25.54
C PRO A 206 12.12 5.87 -25.68
N ILE A 207 10.82 5.88 -25.93
CA ILE A 207 10.05 4.67 -26.22
C ILE A 207 10.42 4.21 -27.64
N GLY A 208 11.04 3.05 -27.75
CA GLY A 208 11.45 2.48 -29.05
C GLY A 208 10.31 1.81 -29.81
N VAL A 209 9.39 1.13 -29.11
CA VAL A 209 8.24 0.44 -29.69
C VAL A 209 7.04 0.55 -28.76
N GLU A 210 5.93 1.01 -29.28
CA GLU A 210 4.64 1.00 -28.58
C GLU A 210 3.78 -0.18 -29.08
N ARG A 211 3.05 -0.81 -28.13
CA ARG A 211 2.07 -1.81 -28.49
C ARG A 211 0.83 -1.10 -29.03
N GLU A 212 0.36 -1.51 -30.22
CA GLU A 212 -0.94 -1.02 -30.71
C GLU A 212 -2.03 -1.32 -29.67
N ALA A 213 -2.83 -0.31 -29.34
CA ALA A 213 -3.98 -0.50 -28.46
C ALA A 213 -4.95 -1.49 -29.13
N ASP A 214 -5.27 -2.59 -28.45
CA ASP A 214 -6.23 -3.58 -28.95
C ASP A 214 -7.61 -2.90 -29.12
N LYS A 215 -7.98 -2.59 -30.38
CA LYS A 215 -9.25 -1.99 -30.77
C LYS A 215 -10.45 -2.94 -30.66
N ARG A 216 -10.30 -4.07 -29.97
CA ARG A 216 -11.40 -5.00 -29.73
C ARG A 216 -12.22 -4.52 -28.53
N LYS A 217 -13.33 -3.83 -28.86
CA LYS A 217 -14.47 -3.62 -27.97
C LYS A 217 -15.26 -4.92 -27.83
#